data_acc8bf717d6e1d4d63095d26d47963c7
#
_entry.id   acc8bf717d6e1d4d63095d26d47963c7
#
_cell.length_a   1.000
_cell.length_b   1.000
_cell.length_c   1.000
_cell.angle_alpha   90.00
_cell.angle_beta   90.00
_cell.angle_gamma   90.00
#
_symmetry.space_group_name_H-M   'P 1'
#
loop_
_entity.id
_entity.type
_entity.pdbx_description
1 polymer ?
#
loop_
_entity_poly.entity_id
_entity_poly.type
_entity_poly.pdbx_seq_one_letter_code
_entity_poly.pdbx_strand_id
1 'polypeptide(L)'
;MKRISDEKIKKMRMGTILIFSLSLLLSVIICFLPDIFPEPKYDELNEKDIVVSKFTVSYGRGGNIYRIYTSDGESYNLTGDFERDSIKDILVQNTKATIKWSRNRFLLFFDYAEEVRVGDNIVVSYNNDDPIPRSPFFLLSGIIVLIDIAFLLLRFWWIKHLQTLQDKRDKRIKRNMVNKNKKIRFFNQFFFGHE
;
A
#
# COMPACT_ATOMS: atom_id res chain seq x y z
N MET A 1 2.51 33.00 19.55
CA MET A 1 2.71 32.17 18.35
C MET A 1 3.71 32.89 17.44
N LYS A 2 4.88 32.27 17.13
CA LYS A 2 5.88 32.90 16.25
C LYS A 2 5.34 33.05 14.82
N ARG A 3 5.73 34.14 14.11
CA ARG A 3 5.39 34.33 12.69
C ARG A 3 6.04 33.19 11.88
N ILE A 4 5.26 32.53 11.04
CA ILE A 4 5.80 31.54 10.11
C ILE A 4 6.38 32.32 8.92
N SER A 5 7.65 32.13 8.61
CA SER A 5 8.27 32.82 7.48
C SER A 5 7.72 32.30 6.15
N ASP A 6 7.70 33.16 5.14
CA ASP A 6 7.25 32.80 3.79
C ASP A 6 8.10 31.65 3.22
N GLU A 7 9.38 31.61 3.56
CA GLU A 7 10.27 30.51 3.22
C GLU A 7 9.82 29.17 3.82
N LYS A 8 9.37 29.17 5.08
CA LYS A 8 8.84 27.97 5.73
C LYS A 8 7.55 27.49 5.05
N ILE A 9 6.69 28.42 4.65
CA ILE A 9 5.45 28.11 3.90
C ILE A 9 5.81 27.51 2.54
N LYS A 10 6.78 28.08 1.84
CA LYS A 10 7.27 27.54 0.56
C LYS A 10 7.84 26.14 0.73
N LYS A 11 8.67 25.89 1.74
CA LYS A 11 9.20 24.55 2.05
C LYS A 11 8.08 23.54 2.37
N MET A 12 7.05 23.96 3.12
CA MET A 12 5.89 23.09 3.41
C MET A 12 5.13 22.71 2.14
N ARG A 13 4.91 23.65 1.21
CA ARG A 13 4.25 23.39 -0.07
C ARG A 13 5.09 22.45 -0.94
N MET A 14 6.38 22.71 -1.08
CA MET A 14 7.28 21.87 -1.84
C MET A 14 7.34 20.43 -1.28
N GLY A 15 7.47 20.28 0.03
CA GLY A 15 7.44 18.97 0.69
C GLY A 15 6.12 18.22 0.45
N THR A 16 4.99 18.92 0.45
CA THR A 16 3.68 18.30 0.15
C THR A 16 3.62 17.81 -1.29
N ILE A 17 4.08 18.61 -2.25
CA ILE A 17 4.11 18.23 -3.67
C ILE A 17 5.03 17.02 -3.88
N LEU A 18 6.21 17.02 -3.25
CA LEU A 18 7.16 15.92 -3.37
C LEU A 18 6.60 14.59 -2.84
N ILE A 19 5.98 14.62 -1.67
CA ILE A 19 5.34 13.43 -1.08
C ILE A 19 4.22 12.92 -2.01
N PHE A 20 3.37 13.81 -2.51
CA PHE A 20 2.30 13.45 -3.44
C PHE A 20 2.85 12.82 -4.73
N SER A 21 3.90 13.41 -5.31
CA SER A 21 4.52 12.89 -6.54
C SER A 21 5.13 11.50 -6.32
N LEU A 22 5.74 11.28 -5.16
CA LEU A 22 6.34 9.98 -4.80
C LEU A 22 5.27 8.91 -4.60
N SER A 23 4.17 9.25 -3.93
CA SER A 23 3.04 8.35 -3.70
C SER A 23 2.32 8.01 -5.01
N LEU A 24 2.15 8.99 -5.90
CA LEU A 24 1.58 8.77 -7.23
C LEU A 24 2.45 7.80 -8.05
N LEU A 25 3.78 7.98 -8.01
CA LEU A 25 4.71 7.06 -8.67
C LEU A 25 4.57 5.63 -8.12
N LEU A 26 4.50 5.49 -6.80
CA LEU A 26 4.28 4.19 -6.15
C LEU A 26 2.95 3.55 -6.59
N SER A 27 1.89 4.35 -6.67
CA SER A 27 0.57 3.89 -7.13
C SER A 27 0.63 3.36 -8.57
N VAL A 28 1.35 4.04 -9.45
CA VAL A 28 1.58 3.58 -10.84
C VAL A 28 2.36 2.27 -10.86
N ILE A 29 3.42 2.15 -10.05
CA ILE A 29 4.20 0.90 -9.95
C ILE A 29 3.29 -0.25 -9.50
N ILE A 30 2.43 -0.04 -8.50
CA ILE A 30 1.49 -1.05 -8.02
C ILE A 30 0.55 -1.54 -9.13
N CYS A 31 0.05 -0.65 -9.99
CA CYS A 31 -0.79 -1.03 -11.14
C CYS A 31 -0.10 -1.98 -12.11
N PHE A 32 1.20 -1.79 -12.31
CA PHE A 32 1.98 -2.58 -13.27
C PHE A 32 2.68 -3.79 -12.64
N LEU A 33 2.51 -4.04 -11.32
CA LEU A 33 3.12 -5.18 -10.65
C LEU A 33 2.82 -6.54 -11.33
N PRO A 34 1.58 -6.84 -11.76
CA PRO A 34 1.31 -8.10 -12.45
C PRO A 34 2.05 -8.25 -13.79
N ASP A 35 2.33 -7.13 -14.47
CA ASP A 35 3.08 -7.16 -15.74
C ASP A 35 4.61 -7.25 -15.51
N ILE A 36 5.08 -6.72 -14.38
CA ILE A 36 6.51 -6.79 -13.97
C ILE A 36 6.85 -8.20 -13.45
N PHE A 37 5.89 -8.85 -12.77
CA PHE A 37 6.04 -10.19 -12.19
C PHE A 37 4.96 -11.12 -12.75
N PRO A 38 5.03 -11.48 -14.04
CA PRO A 38 4.06 -12.37 -14.65
C PRO A 38 4.11 -13.75 -13.99
N GLU A 39 2.99 -14.43 -13.99
CA GLU A 39 2.94 -15.84 -13.60
C GLU A 39 3.84 -16.67 -14.51
N PRO A 40 4.55 -17.64 -13.95
CA PRO A 40 5.38 -18.54 -14.75
C PRO A 40 4.49 -19.39 -15.64
N LYS A 41 4.94 -19.61 -16.86
CA LYS A 41 4.29 -20.55 -17.78
C LYS A 41 4.54 -21.98 -17.31
N TYR A 42 3.72 -22.91 -17.79
CA TYR A 42 3.80 -24.31 -17.40
C TYR A 42 5.18 -24.94 -17.63
N ASP A 43 5.86 -24.56 -18.71
CA ASP A 43 7.21 -24.99 -19.07
C ASP A 43 8.32 -24.35 -18.22
N GLU A 44 7.99 -23.28 -17.50
CA GLU A 44 8.91 -22.57 -16.58
C GLU A 44 8.80 -23.09 -15.14
N LEU A 45 7.82 -23.96 -14.84
CA LEU A 45 7.62 -24.53 -13.50
C LEU A 45 8.75 -25.50 -13.14
N ASN A 46 9.19 -25.41 -11.88
CA ASN A 46 10.13 -26.39 -11.34
C ASN A 46 9.40 -27.68 -11.01
N GLU A 47 10.02 -28.82 -11.30
CA GLU A 47 9.48 -30.14 -10.95
C GLU A 47 10.27 -30.74 -9.79
N LYS A 48 9.58 -31.38 -8.83
CA LYS A 48 10.18 -31.99 -7.67
C LYS A 48 9.34 -33.16 -7.17
N ASP A 49 10.00 -34.28 -6.87
CA ASP A 49 9.40 -35.40 -6.14
C ASP A 49 9.41 -35.09 -4.64
N ILE A 50 8.27 -35.26 -4.00
CA ILE A 50 8.06 -35.02 -2.59
C ILE A 50 7.43 -36.20 -1.88
N VAL A 51 7.62 -36.24 -0.57
CA VAL A 51 6.84 -37.11 0.33
C VAL A 51 6.04 -36.20 1.25
N VAL A 52 4.73 -36.35 1.22
CA VAL A 52 3.81 -35.54 2.05
C VAL A 52 3.99 -35.91 3.51
N SER A 53 4.35 -34.97 4.36
CA SER A 53 4.38 -35.16 5.81
C SER A 53 3.05 -34.74 6.46
N LYS A 54 2.42 -33.70 5.93
CA LYS A 54 1.14 -33.17 6.43
C LYS A 54 0.45 -32.36 5.35
N PHE A 55 -0.88 -32.47 5.31
CA PHE A 55 -1.74 -31.60 4.52
C PHE A 55 -2.62 -30.77 5.46
N THR A 56 -2.76 -29.47 5.21
CA THR A 56 -3.57 -28.57 6.05
C THR A 56 -4.46 -27.68 5.23
N VAL A 57 -5.61 -27.35 5.79
CA VAL A 57 -6.53 -26.33 5.28
C VAL A 57 -6.66 -25.25 6.33
N SER A 58 -6.30 -24.04 5.98
CA SER A 58 -6.45 -22.85 6.84
C SER A 58 -7.59 -22.00 6.34
N TYR A 59 -8.50 -21.64 7.23
CA TYR A 59 -9.66 -20.81 6.92
C TYR A 59 -9.33 -19.35 7.17
N GLY A 60 -9.39 -18.52 6.12
CA GLY A 60 -9.10 -17.09 6.20
C GLY A 60 -10.22 -16.23 5.62
N ARG A 61 -10.16 -14.92 5.85
CA ARG A 61 -11.11 -13.96 5.26
C ARG A 61 -11.11 -13.93 3.72
N GLY A 62 -10.02 -14.36 3.10
CA GLY A 62 -9.84 -14.42 1.63
C GLY A 62 -10.14 -15.78 1.00
N GLY A 63 -10.66 -16.76 1.78
CA GLY A 63 -10.90 -18.11 1.32
C GLY A 63 -10.05 -19.15 2.06
N ASN A 64 -10.13 -20.40 1.59
CA ASN A 64 -9.37 -21.50 2.16
C ASN A 64 -7.99 -21.58 1.53
N ILE A 65 -6.96 -21.67 2.36
CA ILE A 65 -5.58 -21.90 1.93
C ILE A 65 -5.26 -23.38 2.18
N TYR A 66 -4.96 -24.09 1.11
CA TYR A 66 -4.56 -25.49 1.12
C TYR A 66 -3.04 -25.57 1.05
N ARG A 67 -2.41 -26.32 1.98
CA ARG A 67 -0.95 -26.38 2.07
C ARG A 67 -0.45 -27.79 2.28
N ILE A 68 0.54 -28.17 1.48
CA ILE A 68 1.30 -29.40 1.62
C ILE A 68 2.57 -29.08 2.41
N TYR A 69 2.88 -29.89 3.40
CA TYR A 69 4.18 -29.94 4.07
C TYR A 69 4.89 -31.20 3.65
N THR A 70 6.15 -31.13 3.36
CA THR A 70 6.95 -32.23 2.89
C THR A 70 7.86 -32.78 3.99
N SER A 71 8.34 -34.02 3.82
CA SER A 71 9.21 -34.68 4.81
C SER A 71 10.59 -34.01 4.95
N ASP A 72 11.03 -33.25 3.94
CA ASP A 72 12.26 -32.46 3.95
C ASP A 72 12.10 -31.06 4.56
N GLY A 73 10.89 -30.75 5.10
CA GLY A 73 10.61 -29.51 5.84
C GLY A 73 10.14 -28.34 4.98
N GLU A 74 9.97 -28.54 3.68
CA GLU A 74 9.41 -27.49 2.80
C GLU A 74 7.89 -27.43 2.89
N SER A 75 7.29 -26.37 2.37
CA SER A 75 5.83 -26.23 2.31
C SER A 75 5.39 -25.51 1.05
N TYR A 76 4.30 -25.98 0.45
CA TYR A 76 3.74 -25.46 -0.79
C TYR A 76 2.26 -25.15 -0.61
N ASN A 77 1.83 -23.98 -1.06
CA ASN A 77 0.41 -23.63 -1.16
C ASN A 77 -0.14 -24.17 -2.48
N LEU A 78 -1.32 -24.77 -2.46
CA LEU A 78 -1.98 -25.26 -3.69
C LEU A 78 -2.73 -24.10 -4.37
N THR A 79 -2.50 -23.95 -5.67
CA THR A 79 -3.14 -22.88 -6.49
C THR A 79 -3.88 -23.41 -7.72
N GLY A 80 -3.57 -24.63 -8.18
CA GLY A 80 -4.25 -25.24 -9.33
C GLY A 80 -5.70 -25.63 -9.05
N ASP A 81 -6.37 -26.16 -10.07
CA ASP A 81 -7.72 -26.71 -9.95
C ASP A 81 -7.71 -28.10 -9.35
N PHE A 82 -8.53 -28.30 -8.31
CA PHE A 82 -8.66 -29.59 -7.63
C PHE A 82 -10.01 -29.73 -6.94
N GLU A 83 -10.42 -30.98 -6.75
CA GLU A 83 -11.61 -31.32 -6.00
C GLU A 83 -11.33 -31.21 -4.50
N ARG A 84 -11.94 -30.22 -3.84
CA ARG A 84 -11.62 -29.83 -2.47
C ARG A 84 -11.93 -30.91 -1.42
N ASP A 85 -12.91 -31.74 -1.67
CA ASP A 85 -13.35 -32.74 -0.70
C ASP A 85 -12.47 -34.00 -0.78
N SER A 86 -12.04 -34.40 -1.97
CA SER A 86 -11.25 -35.61 -2.21
C SER A 86 -9.75 -35.40 -1.95
N ILE A 87 -9.23 -34.21 -2.11
CA ILE A 87 -7.78 -33.93 -2.02
C ILE A 87 -7.19 -34.31 -0.65
N LYS A 88 -7.96 -34.19 0.43
CA LYS A 88 -7.53 -34.52 1.79
C LYS A 88 -7.30 -36.04 1.97
N ASP A 89 -8.08 -36.84 1.24
CA ASP A 89 -8.01 -38.30 1.31
C ASP A 89 -6.87 -38.83 0.44
N ILE A 90 -6.44 -38.04 -0.56
CA ILE A 90 -5.37 -38.41 -1.48
C ILE A 90 -4.00 -37.98 -0.93
N LEU A 91 -3.90 -36.73 -0.44
CA LEU A 91 -2.64 -36.17 0.07
C LEU A 91 -2.47 -36.45 1.58
N VAL A 92 -2.50 -37.75 1.93
CA VAL A 92 -2.25 -38.21 3.30
C VAL A 92 -0.76 -38.29 3.60
N GLN A 93 -0.42 -38.45 4.89
CA GLN A 93 0.96 -38.62 5.33
C GLN A 93 1.63 -39.81 4.61
N ASN A 94 2.90 -39.63 4.21
CA ASN A 94 3.74 -40.57 3.47
C ASN A 94 3.32 -40.78 2.00
N THR A 95 2.34 -40.02 1.48
CA THR A 95 2.05 -40.05 0.05
C THR A 95 3.24 -39.51 -0.74
N LYS A 96 3.69 -40.30 -1.73
CA LYS A 96 4.69 -39.85 -2.71
C LYS A 96 3.96 -39.13 -3.83
N ALA A 97 4.41 -37.92 -4.12
CA ALA A 97 3.83 -37.10 -5.16
C ALA A 97 4.93 -36.35 -5.92
N THR A 98 4.67 -36.07 -7.19
CA THR A 98 5.48 -35.15 -7.99
C THR A 98 4.74 -33.82 -8.07
N ILE A 99 5.39 -32.72 -7.73
CA ILE A 99 4.81 -31.38 -7.82
C ILE A 99 5.51 -30.60 -8.92
N LYS A 100 4.70 -29.80 -9.65
CA LYS A 100 5.23 -28.66 -10.40
C LYS A 100 4.93 -27.40 -9.61
N TRP A 101 5.95 -26.63 -9.32
CA TRP A 101 5.85 -25.53 -8.40
C TRP A 101 6.56 -24.28 -8.91
N SER A 102 6.09 -23.14 -8.43
CA SER A 102 6.69 -21.84 -8.65
C SER A 102 6.92 -21.12 -7.32
N ARG A 103 7.89 -20.25 -7.32
CA ARG A 103 8.03 -19.26 -6.24
C ARG A 103 7.30 -18.00 -6.64
N ASN A 104 6.38 -17.52 -5.80
CA ASN A 104 5.75 -16.25 -6.07
C ASN A 104 6.80 -15.15 -6.14
N ARG A 105 6.97 -14.58 -7.32
CA ARG A 105 7.98 -13.53 -7.58
C ARG A 105 7.66 -12.23 -6.87
N PHE A 106 6.39 -12.01 -6.53
CA PHE A 106 5.92 -10.82 -5.81
C PHE A 106 6.03 -10.96 -4.28
N LEU A 107 5.71 -12.15 -3.75
CA LEU A 107 5.82 -12.49 -2.34
C LEU A 107 6.85 -13.62 -2.20
N LEU A 108 8.13 -13.27 -2.15
CA LEU A 108 9.29 -14.18 -2.12
C LEU A 108 9.27 -15.25 -1.01
N PHE A 109 8.21 -15.27 -0.18
CA PHE A 109 8.11 -16.11 1.01
C PHE A 109 7.25 -17.36 0.83
N PHE A 110 6.57 -17.50 -0.31
CA PHE A 110 5.65 -18.63 -0.51
C PHE A 110 5.97 -19.34 -1.82
N ASP A 111 6.13 -20.64 -1.73
CA ASP A 111 6.20 -21.54 -2.86
C ASP A 111 4.79 -22.11 -3.14
N TYR A 112 4.41 -22.14 -4.41
CA TYR A 112 3.08 -22.55 -4.86
C TYR A 112 3.20 -23.84 -5.68
N ALA A 113 2.44 -24.86 -5.32
CA ALA A 113 2.28 -26.04 -6.13
C ALA A 113 1.12 -25.81 -7.11
N GLU A 114 1.46 -25.68 -8.37
CA GLU A 114 0.54 -25.43 -9.48
C GLU A 114 -0.05 -26.73 -10.03
N GLU A 115 0.71 -27.80 -9.97
CA GLU A 115 0.28 -29.14 -10.34
C GLU A 115 0.81 -30.14 -9.32
N VAL A 116 -0.02 -31.14 -8.97
CA VAL A 116 0.36 -32.25 -8.09
C VAL A 116 -0.09 -33.54 -8.73
N ARG A 117 0.84 -34.48 -8.85
CA ARG A 117 0.61 -35.84 -9.35
C ARG A 117 0.89 -36.86 -8.26
N VAL A 118 0.00 -37.83 -8.13
CA VAL A 118 0.17 -38.98 -7.26
C VAL A 118 0.14 -40.25 -8.15
N GLY A 119 1.31 -40.84 -8.41
CA GLY A 119 1.47 -41.81 -9.46
C GLY A 119 1.18 -41.18 -10.82
N ASP A 120 0.30 -41.83 -11.61
CA ASP A 120 -0.11 -41.31 -12.93
C ASP A 120 -1.31 -40.35 -12.88
N ASN A 121 -1.87 -40.12 -11.70
CA ASN A 121 -3.08 -39.29 -11.55
C ASN A 121 -2.71 -37.85 -11.22
N ILE A 122 -3.24 -36.89 -11.99
CA ILE A 122 -3.19 -35.47 -11.67
C ILE A 122 -4.27 -35.21 -10.63
N VAL A 123 -3.84 -34.77 -9.44
CA VAL A 123 -4.72 -34.47 -8.29
C VAL A 123 -5.01 -32.96 -8.22
N VAL A 124 -4.01 -32.16 -8.60
CA VAL A 124 -4.13 -30.71 -8.79
C VAL A 124 -3.67 -30.41 -10.19
N SER A 125 -4.52 -29.84 -11.01
CA SER A 125 -4.19 -29.48 -12.39
C SER A 125 -3.75 -28.02 -12.48
N TYR A 126 -2.72 -27.79 -13.27
CA TYR A 126 -2.30 -26.44 -13.62
C TYR A 126 -3.43 -25.70 -14.37
N ASN A 127 -3.79 -24.53 -13.90
CA ASN A 127 -4.79 -23.69 -14.56
C ASN A 127 -4.08 -22.54 -15.28
N ASN A 128 -4.04 -22.62 -16.60
CA ASN A 128 -3.42 -21.59 -17.45
C ASN A 128 -4.38 -20.39 -17.70
N ASP A 129 -5.66 -20.54 -17.33
CA ASP A 129 -6.71 -19.59 -17.71
C ASP A 129 -7.01 -18.53 -16.64
N ASP A 130 -6.37 -18.61 -15.48
CA ASP A 130 -6.55 -17.63 -14.40
C ASP A 130 -5.34 -16.70 -14.28
N PRO A 131 -5.23 -15.68 -15.14
CA PRO A 131 -4.21 -14.65 -14.93
C PRO A 131 -4.47 -13.95 -13.60
N ILE A 132 -3.41 -13.57 -12.88
CA ILE A 132 -3.54 -12.78 -11.64
C ILE A 132 -4.57 -11.68 -11.87
N PRO A 133 -5.69 -11.67 -11.13
CA PRO A 133 -6.72 -10.67 -11.38
C PRO A 133 -6.12 -9.27 -11.15
N ARG A 134 -6.07 -8.48 -12.20
CA ARG A 134 -5.56 -7.10 -12.13
C ARG A 134 -6.44 -6.19 -11.28
N SER A 135 -7.71 -6.56 -11.10
CA SER A 135 -8.70 -5.76 -10.38
C SER A 135 -8.28 -5.37 -8.95
N PRO A 136 -7.65 -6.23 -8.10
CA PRO A 136 -7.20 -5.84 -6.78
C PRO A 136 -6.10 -4.77 -6.81
N PHE A 137 -5.19 -4.83 -7.78
CA PHE A 137 -4.10 -3.87 -7.92
C PHE A 137 -4.60 -2.50 -8.37
N PHE A 138 -5.55 -2.45 -9.31
CA PHE A 138 -6.21 -1.21 -9.72
C PHE A 138 -7.01 -0.60 -8.58
N LEU A 139 -7.74 -1.41 -7.81
CA LEU A 139 -8.53 -0.95 -6.68
C LEU A 139 -7.62 -0.38 -5.58
N LEU A 140 -6.54 -1.08 -5.23
CA LEU A 140 -5.56 -0.63 -4.24
C LEU A 140 -4.90 0.68 -4.68
N SER A 141 -4.45 0.74 -5.92
CA SER A 141 -3.88 1.95 -6.50
C SER A 141 -4.87 3.11 -6.48
N GLY A 142 -6.13 2.88 -6.86
CA GLY A 142 -7.20 3.87 -6.80
C GLY A 142 -7.45 4.41 -5.40
N ILE A 143 -7.45 3.54 -4.39
CA ILE A 143 -7.58 3.95 -2.97
C ILE A 143 -6.40 4.83 -2.54
N ILE A 144 -5.16 4.46 -2.90
CA ILE A 144 -3.97 5.26 -2.59
C ILE A 144 -4.10 6.66 -3.19
N VAL A 145 -4.47 6.76 -4.46
CA VAL A 145 -4.65 8.05 -5.15
C VAL A 145 -5.72 8.90 -4.48
N LEU A 146 -6.86 8.31 -4.07
CA LEU A 146 -7.91 9.04 -3.36
C LEU A 146 -7.44 9.57 -2.01
N ILE A 147 -6.70 8.77 -1.24
CA ILE A 147 -6.11 9.18 0.04
C ILE A 147 -5.14 10.34 -0.18
N ASP A 148 -4.29 10.26 -1.21
CA ASP A 148 -3.32 11.28 -1.55
C ASP A 148 -3.99 12.62 -1.93
N ILE A 149 -5.05 12.56 -2.72
CA ILE A 149 -5.84 13.76 -3.08
C ILE A 149 -6.45 14.38 -1.82
N ALA A 150 -7.07 13.58 -0.96
CA ALA A 150 -7.65 14.07 0.30
C ALA A 150 -6.58 14.71 1.20
N PHE A 151 -5.42 14.06 1.35
CA PHE A 151 -4.28 14.59 2.11
C PHE A 151 -3.79 15.92 1.53
N LEU A 152 -3.65 16.02 0.21
CA LEU A 152 -3.21 17.20 -0.49
C LEU A 152 -4.17 18.37 -0.26
N LEU A 153 -5.47 18.13 -0.41
CA LEU A 153 -6.51 19.13 -0.16
C LEU A 153 -6.50 19.63 1.30
N LEU A 154 -6.44 18.72 2.27
CA LEU A 154 -6.37 19.04 3.69
C LEU A 154 -5.10 19.85 4.00
N ARG A 155 -3.97 19.49 3.41
CA ARG A 155 -2.69 20.15 3.64
C ARG A 155 -2.68 21.57 3.07
N PHE A 156 -3.20 21.79 1.86
CA PHE A 156 -3.32 23.12 1.28
C PHE A 156 -4.32 23.98 2.03
N TRP A 157 -5.46 23.41 2.44
CA TRP A 157 -6.42 24.10 3.30
C TRP A 157 -5.78 24.57 4.62
N TRP A 158 -5.03 23.67 5.27
CA TRP A 158 -4.30 23.99 6.50
C TRP A 158 -3.30 25.13 6.32
N ILE A 159 -2.49 25.10 5.27
CA ILE A 159 -1.51 26.15 4.95
C ILE A 159 -2.24 27.50 4.74
N LYS A 160 -3.32 27.50 3.97
CA LYS A 160 -4.15 28.69 3.74
C LYS A 160 -4.76 29.22 5.04
N HIS A 161 -5.25 28.34 5.89
CA HIS A 161 -5.80 28.69 7.19
C HIS A 161 -4.74 29.36 8.08
N LEU A 162 -3.53 28.81 8.15
CA LEU A 162 -2.42 29.43 8.89
C LEU A 162 -2.08 30.82 8.38
N GLN A 163 -2.03 31.05 7.07
CA GLN A 163 -1.81 32.36 6.47
C GLN A 163 -2.91 33.37 6.88
N THR A 164 -4.17 32.95 6.80
CA THR A 164 -5.30 33.79 7.19
C THR A 164 -5.25 34.20 8.66
N LEU A 165 -4.84 33.28 9.54
CA LEU A 165 -4.66 33.61 10.96
C LEU A 165 -3.53 34.63 11.20
N GLN A 166 -2.43 34.49 10.45
CA GLN A 166 -1.34 35.47 10.51
C GLN A 166 -1.77 36.84 10.04
N ASP A 167 -2.44 36.95 8.89
CA ASP A 167 -2.95 38.21 8.36
C ASP A 167 -3.90 38.91 9.33
N LYS A 168 -4.81 38.16 9.96
CA LYS A 168 -5.70 38.69 10.99
C LYS A 168 -4.92 39.26 12.18
N ARG A 169 -3.88 38.58 12.60
CA ARG A 169 -3.01 39.00 13.71
C ARG A 169 -2.25 40.28 13.34
N ASP A 170 -1.64 40.31 12.15
CA ASP A 170 -0.86 41.47 11.70
C ASP A 170 -1.74 42.70 11.55
N LYS A 171 -2.98 42.56 11.05
CA LYS A 171 -3.98 43.60 11.02
C LYS A 171 -4.33 44.11 12.43
N ARG A 172 -4.47 43.26 13.43
CA ARG A 172 -4.72 43.66 14.82
C ARG A 172 -3.55 44.44 15.41
N ILE A 173 -2.32 43.98 15.18
CA ILE A 173 -1.11 44.67 15.65
C ILE A 173 -1.01 46.04 15.03
N LYS A 174 -1.20 46.17 13.72
CA LYS A 174 -1.19 47.48 13.03
C LYS A 174 -2.25 48.43 13.60
N ARG A 175 -3.49 47.98 13.84
CA ARG A 175 -4.55 48.79 14.45
C ARG A 175 -4.18 49.24 15.84
N ASN A 176 -3.61 48.38 16.66
CA ASN A 176 -3.18 48.73 18.02
C ASN A 176 -2.03 49.75 18.01
N MET A 177 -1.07 49.65 17.10
CA MET A 177 0.01 50.61 16.94
C MET A 177 -0.53 51.98 16.51
N VAL A 178 -1.45 52.04 15.55
CA VAL A 178 -2.09 53.29 15.11
C VAL A 178 -2.85 53.91 16.25
N ASN A 179 -3.61 53.16 17.04
CA ASN A 179 -4.35 53.70 18.19
C ASN A 179 -3.41 54.19 19.30
N LYS A 180 -2.30 53.47 19.55
CA LYS A 180 -1.28 53.93 20.51
C LYS A 180 -0.64 55.23 20.06
N ASN A 181 -0.30 55.37 18.81
CA ASN A 181 0.29 56.58 18.26
C ASN A 181 -0.71 57.76 18.29
N LYS A 182 -2.01 57.52 18.02
CA LYS A 182 -3.04 58.54 18.18
C LYS A 182 -3.16 59.00 19.62
N LYS A 183 -3.14 58.11 20.60
CA LYS A 183 -3.17 58.45 22.03
C LYS A 183 -1.94 59.27 22.46
N ILE A 184 -0.74 58.89 21.98
CA ILE A 184 0.50 59.63 22.26
C ILE A 184 0.44 61.02 21.66
N ARG A 185 -0.01 61.18 20.40
CA ARG A 185 -0.18 62.50 19.77
C ARG A 185 -1.18 63.37 20.54
N PHE A 186 -2.33 62.78 20.92
CA PHE A 186 -3.34 63.45 21.70
C PHE A 186 -2.77 63.92 23.07
N PHE A 187 -2.04 63.05 23.77
CA PHE A 187 -1.41 63.38 25.05
C PHE A 187 -0.36 64.50 24.90
N ASN A 188 0.50 64.43 23.89
CA ASN A 188 1.49 65.50 23.62
C ASN A 188 0.84 66.80 23.29
N GLN A 189 -0.23 66.80 22.50
CA GLN A 189 -0.99 68.03 22.17
C GLN A 189 -1.67 68.65 23.38
N PHE A 190 -2.20 67.81 24.29
CA PHE A 190 -2.92 68.25 25.46
C PHE A 190 -2.01 68.77 26.57
N PHE A 191 -0.85 68.15 26.80
CA PHE A 191 0.03 68.49 27.90
C PHE A 191 1.19 69.45 27.56
N PHE A 192 1.65 69.43 26.31
CA PHE A 192 2.83 70.21 25.96
C PHE A 192 2.58 71.37 24.98
N GLY A 193 1.32 71.68 24.69
CA GLY A 193 0.93 72.81 23.83
C GLY A 193 1.66 72.77 22.47
N HIS A 194 0.98 73.22 21.44
CA HIS A 194 1.62 73.35 20.13
C HIS A 194 2.77 74.39 20.19
N GLU A 195 3.94 73.91 19.69
CA GLU A 195 4.77 74.78 18.87
C GLU A 195 4.36 74.65 17.43
#